data_d0e3783a9b7f2a6c574db6d024d8407b
#
_entry.id   d0e3783a9b7f2a6c574db6d024d8407b
#
_cell.length_a   1.000
_cell.length_b   1.000
_cell.length_c   1.000
_cell.angle_alpha   90.00
_cell.angle_beta   90.00
_cell.angle_gamma   90.00
#
_symmetry.space_group_name_H-M   'P 1'
#
loop_
_entity.id
_entity.type
_entity.pdbx_description
1 polymer ?
#
loop_
_entity_poly.entity_id
_entity_poly.type
_entity_poly.pdbx_seq_one_letter_code
_entity_poly.pdbx_strand_id
1 'polypeptide(L)'
;MKNILKVASIALVLSLTLFGITNKAHAAKLTMYCSVEIDVCEMLEQAYEKETGTKVAMTRASSGETFAKIKAEASNPKGDVWFGGTGDPHLTAAQENLTEKYKSVHFNDLLPAAQNQAKNADFKSVGIYVGALGFGYNKDLLAKKGLPAPKSWMDLTKPI
;
A
#
# COMPACT_ATOMS: atom_id res chain seq x y z
N MET A 1 -20.12 -36.88 54.23
CA MET A 1 -18.86 -36.13 54.11
C MET A 1 -18.00 -36.54 52.90
N LYS A 2 -17.83 -37.80 52.52
CA LYS A 2 -17.01 -38.22 51.35
C LYS A 2 -17.50 -37.74 49.99
N ASN A 3 -18.81 -37.54 49.80
CA ASN A 3 -19.36 -37.07 48.49
C ASN A 3 -19.24 -35.55 48.28
N ILE A 4 -19.23 -34.74 49.34
CA ILE A 4 -19.07 -33.30 49.31
C ILE A 4 -17.63 -32.94 48.89
N LEU A 5 -16.63 -33.68 49.38
CA LEU A 5 -15.23 -33.48 48.99
C LEU A 5 -14.99 -33.78 47.50
N LYS A 6 -15.65 -34.80 46.93
CA LYS A 6 -15.52 -35.14 45.51
C LYS A 6 -16.11 -34.06 44.58
N VAL A 7 -17.27 -33.48 44.93
CA VAL A 7 -17.91 -32.42 44.17
C VAL A 7 -17.09 -31.14 44.25
N ALA A 8 -16.52 -30.79 45.40
CA ALA A 8 -15.66 -29.62 45.55
C ALA A 8 -14.36 -29.74 44.73
N SER A 9 -13.75 -30.94 44.66
CA SER A 9 -12.55 -31.19 43.86
C SER A 9 -12.81 -31.09 42.34
N ILE A 10 -13.96 -31.56 41.86
CA ILE A 10 -14.35 -31.46 40.44
C ILE A 10 -14.63 -30.00 40.06
N ALA A 11 -15.29 -29.23 40.91
CA ALA A 11 -15.55 -27.80 40.66
C ALA A 11 -14.25 -26.98 40.63
N LEU A 12 -13.25 -27.31 41.45
CA LEU A 12 -11.96 -26.61 41.46
C LEU A 12 -11.12 -26.91 40.20
N VAL A 13 -11.16 -28.15 39.69
CA VAL A 13 -10.46 -28.51 38.44
C VAL A 13 -11.12 -27.86 37.22
N LEU A 14 -12.46 -27.76 37.18
CA LEU A 14 -13.17 -27.08 36.09
C LEU A 14 -12.92 -25.57 36.06
N SER A 15 -12.74 -24.91 37.22
CA SER A 15 -12.45 -23.48 37.28
C SER A 15 -11.01 -23.14 36.86
N LEU A 16 -10.04 -24.06 37.05
CA LEU A 16 -8.66 -23.85 36.61
C LEU A 16 -8.49 -23.98 35.08
N THR A 17 -9.35 -24.72 34.38
CA THR A 17 -9.27 -24.91 32.95
C THR A 17 -9.85 -23.75 32.16
N LEU A 18 -10.69 -22.89 32.73
CA LEU A 18 -11.23 -21.68 32.07
C LEU A 18 -10.27 -20.50 32.05
N PHE A 19 -9.22 -20.47 32.86
CA PHE A 19 -8.25 -19.38 32.93
C PHE A 19 -7.04 -19.54 31.96
N GLY A 20 -6.96 -20.65 31.24
CA GLY A 20 -5.76 -21.02 30.46
C GLY A 20 -5.79 -20.65 28.95
N ILE A 21 -6.90 -20.14 28.42
CA ILE A 21 -6.97 -19.78 26.98
C ILE A 21 -6.85 -18.28 26.84
N THR A 22 -5.71 -17.73 27.24
CA THR A 22 -5.29 -16.45 26.65
C THR A 22 -4.82 -16.74 25.23
N ASN A 23 -5.74 -16.71 24.26
CA ASN A 23 -5.37 -16.54 22.88
C ASN A 23 -4.52 -15.26 22.82
N LYS A 24 -3.20 -15.40 22.71
CA LYS A 24 -2.37 -14.30 22.23
C LYS A 24 -2.92 -14.02 20.84
N ALA A 25 -3.80 -13.01 20.75
CA ALA A 25 -4.13 -12.43 19.48
C ALA A 25 -2.79 -12.02 18.88
N HIS A 26 -2.31 -12.73 17.85
CA HIS A 26 -1.22 -12.23 17.04
C HIS A 26 -1.69 -10.86 16.57
N ALA A 27 -0.99 -9.81 16.97
CA ALA A 27 -1.26 -8.49 16.46
C ALA A 27 -1.26 -8.61 14.95
N ALA A 28 -2.39 -8.29 14.33
CA ALA A 28 -2.52 -8.31 12.88
C ALA A 28 -1.38 -7.47 12.31
N LYS A 29 -0.70 -7.97 11.30
CA LYS A 29 0.40 -7.30 10.63
C LYS A 29 0.01 -7.10 9.17
N LEU A 30 0.08 -5.86 8.71
CA LEU A 30 -0.17 -5.48 7.32
C LEU A 30 1.18 -5.21 6.64
N THR A 31 1.38 -5.76 5.46
CA THR A 31 2.56 -5.50 4.62
C THR A 31 2.20 -4.47 3.55
N MET A 32 2.82 -3.29 3.62
CA MET A 32 2.59 -2.20 2.66
C MET A 32 3.81 -2.01 1.76
N TYR A 33 3.61 -2.09 0.46
CA TYR A 33 4.55 -1.59 -0.54
C TYR A 33 4.17 -0.15 -0.87
N CYS A 34 5.13 0.77 -0.75
CA CYS A 34 4.89 2.19 -0.93
C CYS A 34 5.81 2.77 -2.02
N SER A 35 5.26 3.50 -2.97
CA SER A 35 5.97 3.99 -4.16
C SER A 35 5.89 5.51 -4.30
N VAL A 36 5.79 6.23 -3.17
CA VAL A 36 5.90 7.69 -3.09
C VAL A 36 7.09 8.10 -2.22
N GLU A 37 7.19 9.36 -1.85
CA GLU A 37 8.20 9.88 -0.95
C GLU A 37 8.11 9.18 0.40
N ILE A 38 9.27 8.96 1.03
CA ILE A 38 9.36 8.14 2.25
C ILE A 38 8.57 8.73 3.42
N ASP A 39 8.55 10.05 3.56
CA ASP A 39 7.82 10.76 4.61
C ASP A 39 6.30 10.55 4.49
N VAL A 40 5.76 10.48 3.27
CA VAL A 40 4.35 10.15 3.02
C VAL A 40 4.07 8.69 3.39
N CYS A 41 4.97 7.77 3.04
CA CYS A 41 4.83 6.35 3.40
C CYS A 41 4.80 6.16 4.92
N GLU A 42 5.73 6.80 5.64
CA GLU A 42 5.83 6.74 7.11
C GLU A 42 4.62 7.40 7.79
N MET A 43 4.13 8.51 7.25
CA MET A 43 2.91 9.16 7.75
C MET A 43 1.69 8.24 7.65
N LEU A 44 1.52 7.54 6.53
CA LEU A 44 0.41 6.61 6.33
C LEU A 44 0.52 5.39 7.24
N GLU A 45 1.72 4.82 7.39
CA GLU A 45 2.00 3.74 8.32
C GLU A 45 1.60 4.12 9.74
N GLN A 46 2.11 5.24 10.24
CA GLN A 46 1.83 5.72 11.60
C GLN A 46 0.34 6.03 11.81
N ALA A 47 -0.31 6.67 10.82
CA ALA A 47 -1.74 7.00 10.92
C ALA A 47 -2.59 5.72 11.00
N TYR A 48 -2.31 4.73 10.16
CA TYR A 48 -3.03 3.46 10.15
C TYR A 48 -2.80 2.65 11.43
N GLU A 49 -1.55 2.56 11.91
CA GLU A 49 -1.22 1.90 13.17
C GLU A 49 -1.94 2.54 14.36
N LYS A 50 -1.97 3.89 14.39
CA LYS A 50 -2.63 4.64 15.46
C LYS A 50 -4.14 4.42 15.47
N GLU A 51 -4.76 4.37 14.29
CA GLU A 51 -6.21 4.24 14.16
C GLU A 51 -6.69 2.81 14.42
N THR A 52 -5.95 1.81 13.93
CA THR A 52 -6.41 0.43 13.92
C THR A 52 -5.74 -0.47 14.96
N GLY A 53 -4.61 -0.05 15.53
CA GLY A 53 -3.76 -0.89 16.37
C GLY A 53 -3.00 -1.98 15.59
N THR A 54 -3.16 -2.05 14.25
CA THR A 54 -2.51 -3.04 13.39
C THR A 54 -1.11 -2.57 13.03
N LYS A 55 -0.10 -3.42 13.25
CA LYS A 55 1.28 -3.11 12.85
C LYS A 55 1.46 -3.18 11.35
N VAL A 56 2.15 -2.18 10.78
CA VAL A 56 2.47 -2.11 9.36
C VAL A 56 3.94 -2.44 9.14
N ALA A 57 4.23 -3.34 8.20
CA ALA A 57 5.58 -3.55 7.68
C ALA A 57 5.67 -2.87 6.32
N MET A 58 6.17 -1.65 6.32
CA MET A 58 6.32 -0.84 5.12
C MET A 58 7.65 -1.12 4.41
N THR A 59 7.60 -1.20 3.07
CA THR A 59 8.78 -1.23 2.20
C THR A 59 8.59 -0.18 1.11
N ARG A 60 9.53 0.77 1.01
CA ARG A 60 9.53 1.80 -0.03
C ARG A 60 10.39 1.37 -1.21
N ALA A 61 9.83 1.45 -2.42
CA ALA A 61 10.54 1.24 -3.67
C ALA A 61 9.85 2.05 -4.80
N SER A 62 10.50 2.21 -5.95
CA SER A 62 9.85 2.82 -7.12
C SER A 62 8.69 1.95 -7.62
N SER A 63 7.79 2.55 -8.43
CA SER A 63 6.64 1.81 -8.98
C SER A 63 7.06 0.59 -9.82
N GLY A 64 8.14 0.72 -10.61
CA GLY A 64 8.66 -0.37 -11.43
C GLY A 64 9.28 -1.50 -10.61
N GLU A 65 10.07 -1.16 -9.59
CA GLU A 65 10.66 -2.15 -8.67
C GLU A 65 9.59 -2.87 -7.86
N THR A 66 8.59 -2.15 -7.38
CA THR A 66 7.45 -2.73 -6.64
C THR A 66 6.65 -3.67 -7.54
N PHE A 67 6.36 -3.29 -8.78
CA PHE A 67 5.71 -4.17 -9.75
C PHE A 67 6.52 -5.45 -9.99
N ALA A 68 7.83 -5.33 -10.22
CA ALA A 68 8.70 -6.48 -10.43
C ALA A 68 8.71 -7.41 -9.20
N LYS A 69 8.72 -6.84 -7.99
CA LYS A 69 8.63 -7.58 -6.73
C LYS A 69 7.30 -8.34 -6.62
N ILE A 70 6.17 -7.66 -6.83
CA ILE A 70 4.84 -8.29 -6.80
C ILE A 70 4.75 -9.43 -7.81
N LYS A 71 5.28 -9.23 -9.01
CA LYS A 71 5.32 -10.26 -10.06
C LYS A 71 6.17 -11.47 -9.65
N ALA A 72 7.31 -11.24 -9.03
CA ALA A 72 8.17 -12.32 -8.52
C ALA A 72 7.50 -13.10 -7.36
N GLU A 73 6.62 -12.46 -6.62
CA GLU A 73 5.88 -13.05 -5.49
C GLU A 73 4.53 -13.66 -5.91
N ALA A 74 4.17 -13.67 -7.20
CA ALA A 74 2.84 -14.07 -7.67
C ALA A 74 2.37 -15.45 -7.19
N SER A 75 3.30 -16.42 -7.04
CA SER A 75 2.98 -17.76 -6.51
C SER A 75 2.83 -17.83 -4.99
N ASN A 76 3.29 -16.81 -4.26
CA ASN A 76 3.22 -16.69 -2.82
C ASN A 76 3.24 -15.22 -2.42
N PRO A 77 2.13 -14.48 -2.60
CA PRO A 77 2.02 -13.04 -2.33
C PRO A 77 2.39 -12.68 -0.90
N LYS A 78 3.12 -11.58 -0.74
CA LYS A 78 3.60 -11.09 0.56
C LYS A 78 3.03 -9.73 0.92
N GLY A 79 2.69 -8.92 -0.07
CA GLY A 79 2.12 -7.58 0.12
C GLY A 79 0.61 -7.64 0.25
N ASP A 80 0.08 -6.89 1.21
CA ASP A 80 -1.36 -6.72 1.38
C ASP A 80 -1.86 -5.47 0.65
N VAL A 81 -1.03 -4.41 0.63
CA VAL A 81 -1.35 -3.13 0.00
C VAL A 81 -0.15 -2.61 -0.79
N TRP A 82 -0.41 -2.13 -2.00
CA TRP A 82 0.54 -1.32 -2.76
C TRP A 82 -0.01 0.09 -2.92
N PHE A 83 0.66 1.07 -2.32
CA PHE A 83 0.25 2.46 -2.29
C PHE A 83 1.15 3.34 -3.15
N GLY A 84 0.51 4.17 -4.00
CA GLY A 84 1.14 5.31 -4.67
C GLY A 84 2.04 4.96 -5.85
N GLY A 85 2.71 5.96 -6.37
CA GLY A 85 3.52 5.88 -7.58
C GLY A 85 2.73 6.19 -8.86
N THR A 86 3.26 5.77 -10.01
CA THR A 86 2.62 5.98 -11.30
C THR A 86 1.55 4.92 -11.61
N GLY A 87 0.51 5.31 -12.34
CA GLY A 87 -0.65 4.44 -12.61
C GLY A 87 -0.35 3.25 -13.51
N ASP A 88 0.59 3.37 -14.47
CA ASP A 88 0.84 2.34 -15.48
C ASP A 88 1.25 0.98 -14.89
N PRO A 89 2.21 0.87 -13.95
CA PRO A 89 2.53 -0.41 -13.32
C PRO A 89 1.37 -1.01 -12.53
N HIS A 90 0.52 -0.19 -11.89
CA HIS A 90 -0.69 -0.66 -11.21
C HIS A 90 -1.71 -1.25 -12.19
N LEU A 91 -1.93 -0.59 -13.32
CA LEU A 91 -2.83 -1.11 -14.36
C LEU A 91 -2.31 -2.40 -14.96
N THR A 92 -1.00 -2.50 -15.19
CA THR A 92 -0.36 -3.73 -15.67
C THR A 92 -0.51 -4.86 -14.65
N ALA A 93 -0.29 -4.59 -13.36
CA ALA A 93 -0.51 -5.57 -12.29
C ALA A 93 -1.97 -6.08 -12.26
N ALA A 94 -2.92 -5.16 -12.44
CA ALA A 94 -4.36 -5.50 -12.52
C ALA A 94 -4.67 -6.41 -13.73
N GLN A 95 -4.10 -6.11 -14.91
CA GLN A 95 -4.25 -6.90 -16.13
C GLN A 95 -3.63 -8.29 -16.02
N GLU A 96 -2.48 -8.40 -15.35
CA GLU A 96 -1.79 -9.67 -15.07
C GLU A 96 -2.40 -10.46 -13.90
N ASN A 97 -3.50 -9.99 -13.30
CA ASN A 97 -4.16 -10.60 -12.13
C ASN A 97 -3.24 -10.73 -10.90
N LEU A 98 -2.35 -9.76 -10.70
CA LEU A 98 -1.45 -9.70 -9.55
C LEU A 98 -2.05 -8.93 -8.37
N THR A 99 -3.22 -8.35 -8.54
CA THR A 99 -3.96 -7.60 -7.52
C THR A 99 -5.40 -8.09 -7.43
N GLU A 100 -5.94 -8.07 -6.21
CA GLU A 100 -7.30 -8.48 -5.92
C GLU A 100 -8.32 -7.38 -6.22
N LYS A 101 -9.54 -7.79 -6.51
CA LYS A 101 -10.66 -6.88 -6.76
C LYS A 101 -11.19 -6.32 -5.46
N TYR A 102 -11.14 -4.99 -5.31
CA TYR A 102 -11.68 -4.31 -4.15
C TYR A 102 -12.35 -2.99 -4.52
N LYS A 103 -13.61 -2.83 -4.19
CA LYS A 103 -14.34 -1.57 -4.32
C LYS A 103 -14.47 -0.91 -2.96
N SER A 104 -13.76 0.20 -2.75
CA SER A 104 -13.83 0.98 -1.52
C SER A 104 -15.26 1.48 -1.24
N VAL A 105 -15.63 1.57 0.04
CA VAL A 105 -16.87 2.24 0.48
C VAL A 105 -16.89 3.73 0.11
N HIS A 106 -15.72 4.34 -0.03
CA HIS A 106 -15.51 5.72 -0.45
C HIS A 106 -15.38 5.90 -1.97
N PHE A 107 -15.69 4.86 -2.76
CA PHE A 107 -15.55 4.93 -4.22
C PHE A 107 -16.29 6.12 -4.84
N ASN A 108 -17.47 6.46 -4.33
CA ASN A 108 -18.30 7.55 -4.87
C ASN A 108 -17.77 8.94 -4.49
N ASP A 109 -16.88 9.03 -3.50
CA ASP A 109 -16.23 10.26 -3.06
C ASP A 109 -14.99 10.61 -3.89
N LEU A 110 -14.53 9.68 -4.73
CA LEU A 110 -13.37 9.86 -5.59
C LEU A 110 -13.68 10.79 -6.78
N LEU A 111 -12.64 11.45 -7.29
CA LEU A 111 -12.72 12.20 -8.53
C LEU A 111 -13.16 11.30 -9.71
N PRO A 112 -13.92 11.82 -10.69
CA PRO A 112 -14.40 11.04 -11.84
C PRO A 112 -13.29 10.28 -12.59
N ALA A 113 -12.09 10.87 -12.70
CA ALA A 113 -10.94 10.21 -13.33
C ALA A 113 -10.50 8.95 -12.55
N ALA A 114 -10.45 9.02 -11.22
CA ALA A 114 -10.11 7.89 -10.37
C ALA A 114 -11.18 6.79 -10.39
N GLN A 115 -12.46 7.18 -10.40
CA GLN A 115 -13.57 6.24 -10.56
C GLN A 115 -13.50 5.51 -11.92
N ASN A 116 -13.20 6.22 -13.00
CA ASN A 116 -13.05 5.64 -14.32
C ASN A 116 -11.85 4.68 -14.38
N GLN A 117 -10.72 5.06 -13.79
CA GLN A 117 -9.56 4.17 -13.69
C GLN A 117 -9.91 2.88 -12.95
N ALA A 118 -10.59 2.97 -11.81
CA ALA A 118 -11.00 1.80 -11.04
C ALA A 118 -11.93 0.88 -11.85
N LYS A 119 -12.92 1.44 -12.55
CA LYS A 119 -13.82 0.67 -13.42
C LYS A 119 -13.07 -0.03 -14.56
N ASN A 120 -12.15 0.67 -15.23
CA ASN A 120 -11.35 0.13 -16.32
C ASN A 120 -10.37 -0.96 -15.86
N ALA A 121 -9.94 -0.90 -14.61
CA ALA A 121 -9.10 -1.92 -13.96
C ALA A 121 -9.92 -3.04 -13.29
N ASP A 122 -11.23 -3.12 -13.51
CA ASP A 122 -12.14 -4.06 -12.84
C ASP A 122 -12.00 -4.01 -11.31
N PHE A 123 -11.81 -2.81 -10.74
CA PHE A 123 -11.57 -2.55 -9.31
C PHE A 123 -10.33 -3.23 -8.71
N LYS A 124 -9.38 -3.66 -9.52
CA LYS A 124 -8.09 -4.20 -9.09
C LYS A 124 -7.03 -3.13 -8.86
N SER A 125 -7.32 -1.90 -9.24
CA SER A 125 -6.53 -0.70 -9.00
C SER A 125 -7.45 0.50 -8.92
N VAL A 126 -7.05 1.54 -8.17
CA VAL A 126 -7.80 2.78 -8.04
C VAL A 126 -6.85 3.97 -7.99
N GLY A 127 -7.17 5.04 -8.73
CA GLY A 127 -6.46 6.31 -8.64
C GLY A 127 -6.83 7.04 -7.36
N ILE A 128 -5.83 7.54 -6.64
CA ILE A 128 -6.02 8.24 -5.36
C ILE A 128 -5.52 9.67 -5.37
N TYR A 129 -4.67 10.03 -6.32
CA TYR A 129 -4.20 11.39 -6.55
C TYR A 129 -3.88 11.61 -8.04
N VAL A 130 -3.74 12.87 -8.42
CA VAL A 130 -3.32 13.30 -9.75
C VAL A 130 -2.14 14.24 -9.60
N GLY A 131 -1.08 14.01 -10.38
CA GLY A 131 0.09 14.88 -10.47
C GLY A 131 0.28 15.43 -11.88
N ALA A 132 0.77 16.66 -11.98
CA ALA A 132 1.26 17.20 -13.24
C ALA A 132 2.74 16.85 -13.43
N LEU A 133 3.09 16.31 -14.60
CA LEU A 133 4.48 16.08 -14.96
C LEU A 133 5.03 17.33 -15.65
N GLY A 134 6.17 17.81 -15.18
CA GLY A 134 6.87 18.94 -15.74
C GLY A 134 8.38 18.71 -15.79
N PHE A 135 9.10 19.58 -16.46
CA PHE A 135 10.55 19.61 -16.41
C PHE A 135 11.06 20.94 -15.86
N GLY A 136 12.10 20.86 -15.05
CA GLY A 136 12.86 22.02 -14.58
C GLY A 136 14.23 22.05 -15.26
N TYR A 137 14.80 23.24 -15.38
CA TYR A 137 16.15 23.43 -15.92
C TYR A 137 16.93 24.48 -15.13
N ASN A 138 18.25 24.32 -15.10
CA ASN A 138 19.15 25.33 -14.51
C ASN A 138 19.39 26.44 -15.53
N LYS A 139 18.74 27.59 -15.36
CA LYS A 139 18.81 28.73 -16.26
C LYS A 139 20.21 29.34 -16.37
N ASP A 140 20.99 29.37 -15.29
CA ASP A 140 22.33 29.95 -15.26
C ASP A 140 23.32 29.05 -16.02
N LEU A 141 23.17 27.74 -15.92
CA LEU A 141 23.95 26.78 -16.67
C LEU A 141 23.65 26.86 -18.18
N LEU A 142 22.36 26.99 -18.55
CA LEU A 142 21.98 27.19 -19.96
C LEU A 142 22.56 28.47 -20.52
N ALA A 143 22.43 29.58 -19.80
CA ALA A 143 23.02 30.86 -20.21
C ALA A 143 24.55 30.79 -20.39
N LYS A 144 25.24 30.14 -19.40
CA LYS A 144 26.70 29.92 -19.47
C LYS A 144 27.14 29.09 -20.67
N LYS A 145 26.28 28.16 -21.12
CA LYS A 145 26.52 27.31 -22.28
C LYS A 145 25.99 27.92 -23.60
N GLY A 146 25.39 29.10 -23.58
CA GLY A 146 24.79 29.72 -24.74
C GLY A 146 23.57 28.97 -25.29
N LEU A 147 22.90 28.18 -24.45
CA LEU A 147 21.77 27.35 -24.85
C LEU A 147 20.44 28.06 -24.54
N PRO A 148 19.44 27.96 -25.45
CA PRO A 148 18.11 28.50 -25.18
C PRO A 148 17.36 27.70 -24.13
N ALA A 149 16.50 28.36 -23.36
CA ALA A 149 15.59 27.71 -22.45
C ALA A 149 14.57 26.84 -23.22
N PRO A 150 14.36 25.56 -22.84
CA PRO A 150 13.37 24.72 -23.48
C PRO A 150 11.96 25.27 -23.19
N LYS A 151 11.07 25.23 -24.18
CA LYS A 151 9.68 25.70 -24.10
C LYS A 151 8.67 24.57 -24.25
N SER A 152 9.12 23.41 -24.67
CA SER A 152 8.29 22.21 -24.88
C SER A 152 9.08 20.94 -24.61
N TRP A 153 8.37 19.82 -24.41
CA TRP A 153 8.98 18.49 -24.32
C TRP A 153 9.84 18.14 -25.55
N MET A 154 9.42 18.59 -26.72
CA MET A 154 10.15 18.37 -27.97
C MET A 154 11.50 19.10 -28.01
N ASP A 155 11.66 20.19 -27.27
CA ASP A 155 12.94 20.88 -27.19
C ASP A 155 14.01 20.03 -26.45
N LEU A 156 13.58 19.11 -25.57
CA LEU A 156 14.48 18.21 -24.84
C LEU A 156 15.03 17.07 -25.73
N THR A 157 14.46 16.86 -26.91
CA THR A 157 14.94 15.83 -27.87
C THR A 157 15.93 16.37 -28.89
N LYS A 158 16.13 17.69 -28.92
CA LYS A 158 17.08 18.33 -29.87
C LYS A 158 18.51 18.10 -29.40
N PRO A 159 19.44 17.78 -30.35
CA PRO A 159 20.85 17.71 -30.03
C PRO A 159 21.34 19.09 -29.57
N ILE A 160 22.22 19.10 -28.56
CA ILE A 160 22.84 20.29 -27.96
C ILE A 160 24.22 20.49 -28.59
#